data_55b78911d25263fd4d7199fb931af604
#
_entry.id   55b78911d25263fd4d7199fb931af604
#
_cell.length_a   1.000
_cell.length_b   1.000
_cell.length_c   1.000
_cell.angle_alpha   90.00
_cell.angle_beta   90.00
_cell.angle_gamma   90.00
#
_symmetry.space_group_name_H-M   'P 1'
#
loop_
_entity.id
_entity.type
_entity.pdbx_description
1 polymer ?
#
loop_
_entity_poly.entity_id
_entity_poly.type
_entity_poly.pdbx_seq_one_letter_code
_entity_poly.pdbx_strand_id
1 'polypeptide(L)'
;MAFSITGKTAIVTGAANGIGLAVARTFADRGANVMCADMDEKRLAEELGDVADEGNIRYFAGDLRQRLTIANLVSATIDAFDEIDILVNASRQVMETDALNPEDTSVEQLLEQNLMTALRLSQQVARRMIKQSDGREGDGPAGSIINLSSIAAHQTRPELLGYSIASAGLEQMTRSMALALAPHRIRVNAVAFGSVMSASLKSSIGDHPEWREEIETRTPMHRIASPTELVDAVQFLASEGSGFVTGDVMTVDGGRSLLDPVSAPAH
;
A
#
# COMPACT_ATOMS: atom_id res chain seq x y z
N MET A 1 -1.10 -15.80 -18.26
CA MET A 1 0.24 -15.64 -17.64
C MET A 1 0.04 -15.48 -16.14
N ALA A 2 0.82 -16.18 -15.30
CA ALA A 2 0.59 -16.25 -13.85
C ALA A 2 0.61 -14.90 -13.09
N PHE A 3 1.22 -13.86 -13.67
CA PHE A 3 1.30 -12.52 -13.08
C PHE A 3 0.36 -11.50 -13.72
N SER A 4 -0.56 -11.94 -14.57
CA SER A 4 -1.53 -11.05 -15.21
C SER A 4 -2.58 -10.56 -14.22
N ILE A 5 -2.89 -9.28 -14.32
CA ILE A 5 -4.03 -8.61 -13.65
C ILE A 5 -5.01 -8.03 -14.67
N THR A 6 -4.87 -8.41 -15.94
CA THR A 6 -5.72 -7.94 -17.03
C THR A 6 -7.18 -8.27 -16.75
N GLY A 7 -8.06 -7.27 -16.91
CA GLY A 7 -9.49 -7.37 -16.64
C GLY A 7 -9.88 -7.38 -15.16
N LYS A 8 -8.92 -7.37 -14.23
CA LYS A 8 -9.19 -7.25 -12.79
C LYS A 8 -9.49 -5.81 -12.41
N THR A 9 -10.36 -5.62 -11.42
CA THR A 9 -10.68 -4.30 -10.87
C THR A 9 -9.95 -4.07 -9.56
N ALA A 10 -9.16 -3.00 -9.51
CA ALA A 10 -8.35 -2.61 -8.37
C ALA A 10 -8.79 -1.27 -7.78
N ILE A 11 -8.87 -1.18 -6.44
CA ILE A 11 -8.86 0.09 -5.71
C ILE A 11 -7.43 0.34 -5.25
N VAL A 12 -6.89 1.53 -5.53
CA VAL A 12 -5.57 1.97 -5.07
C VAL A 12 -5.73 3.27 -4.30
N THR A 13 -5.38 3.27 -3.01
CA THR A 13 -5.43 4.48 -2.16
C THR A 13 -4.09 5.23 -2.17
N GLY A 14 -4.10 6.53 -1.85
CA GLY A 14 -2.91 7.36 -1.96
C GLY A 14 -2.46 7.57 -3.41
N ALA A 15 -3.41 7.57 -4.34
CA ALA A 15 -3.15 7.52 -5.77
C ALA A 15 -2.91 8.88 -6.43
N ALA A 16 -2.98 9.98 -5.68
CA ALA A 16 -2.66 11.32 -6.21
C ALA A 16 -1.16 11.54 -6.44
N ASN A 17 -0.29 10.74 -5.82
CA ASN A 17 1.16 10.91 -5.96
C ASN A 17 1.96 9.65 -5.60
N GLY A 18 3.29 9.73 -5.81
CA GLY A 18 4.27 8.77 -5.30
C GLY A 18 4.00 7.32 -5.69
N ILE A 19 4.06 6.43 -4.71
CA ILE A 19 3.94 4.99 -4.93
C ILE A 19 2.52 4.58 -5.32
N GLY A 20 1.50 5.16 -4.69
CA GLY A 20 0.10 4.86 -5.04
C GLY A 20 -0.21 5.20 -6.50
N LEU A 21 0.22 6.37 -6.97
CA LEU A 21 0.08 6.76 -8.38
C LEU A 21 0.86 5.82 -9.32
N ALA A 22 2.09 5.44 -8.95
CA ALA A 22 2.88 4.50 -9.75
C ALA A 22 2.22 3.13 -9.86
N VAL A 23 1.64 2.60 -8.76
CA VAL A 23 0.85 1.36 -8.77
C VAL A 23 -0.36 1.51 -9.68
N ALA A 24 -1.14 2.58 -9.51
CA ALA A 24 -2.37 2.81 -10.27
C ALA A 24 -2.12 2.87 -11.78
N ARG A 25 -1.15 3.67 -12.21
CA ARG A 25 -0.78 3.78 -13.63
C ARG A 25 -0.28 2.46 -14.20
N THR A 26 0.62 1.79 -13.50
CA THR A 26 1.16 0.51 -13.98
C THR A 26 0.09 -0.57 -14.07
N PHE A 27 -0.84 -0.63 -13.10
CA PHE A 27 -1.95 -1.58 -13.14
C PHE A 27 -2.88 -1.32 -14.34
N ALA A 28 -3.19 -0.05 -14.61
CA ALA A 28 -3.98 0.33 -15.77
C ALA A 28 -3.27 0.01 -17.10
N ASP A 29 -1.98 0.32 -17.22
CA ASP A 29 -1.16 -0.01 -18.39
C ASP A 29 -1.09 -1.53 -18.65
N ARG A 30 -1.22 -2.33 -17.57
CA ARG A 30 -1.25 -3.81 -17.63
C ARG A 30 -2.67 -4.37 -17.76
N GLY A 31 -3.64 -3.51 -18.08
CA GLY A 31 -5.01 -3.88 -18.46
C GLY A 31 -5.97 -4.13 -17.28
N ALA A 32 -5.65 -3.70 -16.08
CA ALA A 32 -6.59 -3.68 -14.97
C ALA A 32 -7.50 -2.44 -15.03
N ASN A 33 -8.73 -2.54 -14.54
CA ASN A 33 -9.55 -1.39 -14.21
C ASN A 33 -9.09 -0.83 -12.85
N VAL A 34 -8.90 0.48 -12.74
CA VAL A 34 -8.33 1.08 -11.52
C VAL A 34 -9.18 2.23 -11.02
N MET A 35 -9.66 2.11 -9.79
CA MET A 35 -10.23 3.22 -9.03
C MET A 35 -9.14 3.83 -8.16
N CYS A 36 -8.69 5.03 -8.52
CA CYS A 36 -7.67 5.80 -7.83
C CYS A 36 -8.31 6.63 -6.72
N ALA A 37 -7.97 6.40 -5.44
CA ALA A 37 -8.56 7.12 -4.33
C ALA A 37 -7.51 7.95 -3.58
N ASP A 38 -7.83 9.24 -3.35
CA ASP A 38 -7.02 10.16 -2.55
C ASP A 38 -7.90 11.27 -1.99
N MET A 39 -7.40 12.00 -1.00
CA MET A 39 -8.06 13.21 -0.50
C MET A 39 -7.72 14.47 -1.31
N ASP A 40 -6.64 14.45 -2.08
CA ASP A 40 -6.18 15.57 -2.93
C ASP A 40 -6.85 15.50 -4.31
N GLU A 41 -8.09 16.02 -4.38
CA GLU A 41 -8.89 16.07 -5.61
C GLU A 41 -8.17 16.81 -6.75
N LYS A 42 -7.53 17.94 -6.42
CA LYS A 42 -6.85 18.74 -7.42
C LYS A 42 -5.73 17.94 -8.10
N ARG A 43 -4.93 17.25 -7.30
CA ARG A 43 -3.82 16.46 -7.82
C ARG A 43 -4.28 15.20 -8.54
N LEU A 44 -5.36 14.55 -8.08
CA LEU A 44 -5.99 13.46 -8.84
C LEU A 44 -6.43 13.93 -10.23
N ALA A 45 -7.08 15.09 -10.33
CA ALA A 45 -7.50 15.67 -11.61
C ALA A 45 -6.32 16.04 -12.51
N GLU A 46 -5.25 16.63 -11.95
CA GLU A 46 -4.04 16.98 -12.69
C GLU A 46 -3.31 15.73 -13.25
N GLU A 47 -3.24 14.65 -12.47
CA GLU A 47 -2.48 13.45 -12.83
C GLU A 47 -3.28 12.46 -13.68
N LEU A 48 -4.60 12.43 -13.55
CA LEU A 48 -5.46 11.37 -14.10
C LEU A 48 -6.62 11.91 -14.93
N GLY A 49 -6.94 13.22 -14.89
CA GLY A 49 -8.12 13.79 -15.51
C GLY A 49 -8.27 13.45 -17.00
N ASP A 50 -7.19 13.55 -17.76
CA ASP A 50 -7.19 13.29 -19.21
C ASP A 50 -7.46 11.81 -19.58
N VAL A 51 -7.23 10.87 -18.65
CA VAL A 51 -7.38 9.42 -18.90
C VAL A 51 -8.59 8.80 -18.19
N ALA A 52 -9.23 9.56 -17.28
CA ALA A 52 -10.30 9.03 -16.44
C ALA A 52 -11.65 8.90 -17.17
N ASP A 53 -11.89 9.65 -18.25
CA ASP A 53 -13.20 9.69 -18.92
C ASP A 53 -13.37 8.58 -19.98
N GLU A 54 -12.29 8.13 -20.62
CA GLU A 54 -12.36 7.21 -21.76
C GLU A 54 -11.66 5.85 -21.54
N GLY A 55 -10.98 5.66 -20.40
CA GLY A 55 -10.13 4.49 -20.15
C GLY A 55 -10.61 3.58 -19.02
N ASN A 56 -9.70 2.73 -18.61
CA ASN A 56 -9.82 1.81 -17.48
C ASN A 56 -9.39 2.43 -16.13
N ILE A 57 -9.24 3.75 -16.07
CA ILE A 57 -8.97 4.51 -14.84
C ILE A 57 -10.21 5.34 -14.47
N ARG A 58 -10.51 5.40 -13.18
CA ARG A 58 -11.40 6.38 -12.56
C ARG A 58 -10.74 6.90 -11.31
N TYR A 59 -11.13 8.08 -10.86
CA TYR A 59 -10.66 8.58 -9.57
C TYR A 59 -11.82 8.97 -8.66
N PHE A 60 -11.55 8.89 -7.36
CA PHE A 60 -12.47 9.23 -6.28
C PHE A 60 -11.72 10.10 -5.26
N ALA A 61 -12.20 11.32 -5.07
CA ALA A 61 -11.65 12.24 -4.08
C ALA A 61 -12.40 12.14 -2.76
N GLY A 62 -11.67 11.93 -1.64
CA GLY A 62 -12.30 11.92 -0.34
C GLY A 62 -11.40 11.47 0.80
N ASP A 63 -11.75 11.90 2.01
CA ASP A 63 -11.06 11.54 3.25
C ASP A 63 -11.50 10.15 3.74
N LEU A 64 -10.65 9.15 3.52
CA LEU A 64 -10.94 7.75 3.89
C LEU A 64 -10.90 7.48 5.40
N ARG A 65 -10.57 8.44 6.25
CA ARG A 65 -10.77 8.33 7.70
C ARG A 65 -12.26 8.30 8.04
N GLN A 66 -13.09 8.83 7.17
CA GLN A 66 -14.54 8.88 7.33
C GLN A 66 -15.21 7.62 6.78
N ARG A 67 -16.01 6.92 7.61
CA ARG A 67 -16.69 5.67 7.23
C ARG A 67 -17.62 5.83 6.03
N LEU A 68 -18.31 6.96 5.92
CA LEU A 68 -19.22 7.23 4.81
C LEU A 68 -18.43 7.37 3.49
N THR A 69 -17.28 8.02 3.52
CA THR A 69 -16.41 8.17 2.34
C THR A 69 -15.91 6.81 1.84
N ILE A 70 -15.55 5.88 2.77
CA ILE A 70 -15.19 4.51 2.40
C ILE A 70 -16.35 3.79 1.71
N ALA A 71 -17.58 3.91 2.24
CA ALA A 71 -18.76 3.29 1.62
C ALA A 71 -19.04 3.87 0.22
N ASN A 72 -18.89 5.19 0.05
CA ASN A 72 -19.05 5.86 -1.24
C ASN A 72 -17.97 5.43 -2.24
N LEU A 73 -16.71 5.28 -1.82
CA LEU A 73 -15.62 4.76 -2.68
C LEU A 73 -15.95 3.36 -3.21
N VAL A 74 -16.39 2.45 -2.32
CA VAL A 74 -16.76 1.09 -2.72
C VAL A 74 -17.93 1.12 -3.71
N SER A 75 -18.97 1.93 -3.45
CA SER A 75 -20.10 2.08 -4.37
C SER A 75 -19.67 2.65 -5.72
N ALA A 76 -18.90 3.73 -5.73
CA ALA A 76 -18.39 4.34 -6.96
C ALA A 76 -17.54 3.37 -7.80
N THR A 77 -16.76 2.50 -7.13
CA THR A 77 -15.98 1.48 -7.85
C THR A 77 -16.89 0.44 -8.51
N ILE A 78 -17.94 0.01 -7.81
CA ILE A 78 -18.91 -0.93 -8.36
C ILE A 78 -19.71 -0.32 -9.51
N ASP A 79 -20.12 0.93 -9.37
CA ASP A 79 -20.87 1.65 -10.41
C ASP A 79 -20.02 1.83 -11.69
N ALA A 80 -18.70 1.95 -11.55
CA ALA A 80 -17.78 2.12 -12.67
C ALA A 80 -17.34 0.81 -13.32
N PHE A 81 -17.19 -0.28 -12.55
CA PHE A 81 -16.48 -1.49 -12.99
C PHE A 81 -17.16 -2.81 -12.58
N ASP A 82 -18.34 -2.79 -11.97
CA ASP A 82 -19.17 -3.92 -11.53
C ASP A 82 -18.60 -4.74 -10.37
N GLU A 83 -17.28 -4.91 -10.23
CA GLU A 83 -16.64 -5.77 -9.24
C GLU A 83 -15.38 -5.15 -8.64
N ILE A 84 -14.86 -5.77 -7.57
CA ILE A 84 -13.58 -5.43 -6.95
C ILE A 84 -12.81 -6.73 -6.71
N ASP A 85 -11.64 -6.87 -7.33
CA ASP A 85 -10.76 -8.04 -7.19
C ASP A 85 -9.53 -7.74 -6.33
N ILE A 86 -9.06 -6.49 -6.35
CA ILE A 86 -7.80 -6.08 -5.74
C ILE A 86 -8.01 -4.82 -4.91
N LEU A 87 -7.42 -4.79 -3.70
CA LEU A 87 -7.28 -3.58 -2.90
C LEU A 87 -5.80 -3.35 -2.61
N VAL A 88 -5.30 -2.16 -2.92
CA VAL A 88 -3.95 -1.70 -2.53
C VAL A 88 -4.09 -0.52 -1.56
N ASN A 89 -3.84 -0.77 -0.27
CA ASN A 89 -3.76 0.27 0.75
C ASN A 89 -2.37 0.93 0.67
N ALA A 90 -2.25 2.02 -0.10
CA ALA A 90 -1.01 2.76 -0.30
C ALA A 90 -1.06 4.19 0.29
N SER A 91 -2.22 4.63 0.78
CA SER A 91 -2.36 5.91 1.48
C SER A 91 -1.62 5.86 2.82
N ARG A 92 -0.66 6.76 3.00
CA ARG A 92 0.10 6.84 4.24
C ARG A 92 0.59 8.27 4.49
N GLN A 93 0.83 8.55 5.76
CA GLN A 93 1.47 9.77 6.24
C GLN A 93 2.71 9.41 7.05
N VAL A 94 3.75 10.22 6.94
CA VAL A 94 4.94 10.16 7.80
C VAL A 94 4.99 11.48 8.56
N MET A 95 5.12 11.40 9.88
CA MET A 95 5.27 12.54 10.76
C MET A 95 6.33 12.20 11.81
N GLU A 96 7.06 13.20 12.24
CA GLU A 96 7.92 13.07 13.41
C GLU A 96 7.07 13.04 14.68
N THR A 97 7.54 12.27 15.66
CA THR A 97 6.91 12.12 16.98
C THR A 97 7.93 12.54 18.05
N ASP A 98 7.53 13.41 18.95
CA ASP A 98 8.31 13.64 20.17
C ASP A 98 7.93 12.62 21.25
N ALA A 99 8.75 11.57 21.40
CA ALA A 99 8.49 10.47 22.30
C ALA A 99 8.42 10.84 23.79
N LEU A 100 8.88 12.04 24.18
CA LEU A 100 8.88 12.53 25.56
C LEU A 100 7.81 13.59 25.82
N ASN A 101 7.12 14.05 24.78
CA ASN A 101 6.05 15.04 24.92
C ASN A 101 4.68 14.34 25.06
N PRO A 102 4.05 14.34 26.25
CA PRO A 102 2.75 13.70 26.46
C PRO A 102 1.59 14.40 25.71
N GLU A 103 1.81 15.60 25.19
CA GLU A 103 0.83 16.37 24.40
C GLU A 103 0.99 16.14 22.88
N ASP A 104 1.99 15.35 22.46
CA ASP A 104 2.17 15.01 21.06
C ASP A 104 1.08 14.02 20.60
N THR A 105 0.29 14.44 19.62
CA THR A 105 -0.83 13.65 19.06
C THR A 105 -0.49 12.95 17.76
N SER A 106 0.80 12.94 17.36
CA SER A 106 1.22 12.35 16.09
C SER A 106 1.00 10.84 16.04
N VAL A 107 1.10 10.13 17.18
CA VAL A 107 0.86 8.69 17.26
C VAL A 107 -0.60 8.38 16.91
N GLU A 108 -1.56 9.07 17.52
CA GLU A 108 -2.99 8.89 17.26
C GLU A 108 -3.35 9.21 15.81
N GLN A 109 -2.79 10.30 15.28
CA GLN A 109 -3.00 10.70 13.90
C GLN A 109 -2.47 9.66 12.91
N LEU A 110 -1.25 9.14 13.15
CA LEU A 110 -0.64 8.12 12.32
C LEU A 110 -1.35 6.76 12.42
N LEU A 111 -1.84 6.39 13.61
CA LEU A 111 -2.68 5.21 13.78
C LEU A 111 -3.99 5.34 13.00
N GLU A 112 -4.67 6.49 13.09
CA GLU A 112 -5.93 6.71 12.36
C GLU A 112 -5.70 6.69 10.85
N GLN A 113 -4.66 7.39 10.36
CA GLN A 113 -4.38 7.51 8.94
C GLN A 113 -3.83 6.21 8.33
N ASN A 114 -2.81 5.60 8.95
CA ASN A 114 -2.05 4.53 8.32
C ASN A 114 -2.57 3.12 8.66
N LEU A 115 -3.25 2.96 9.80
CA LEU A 115 -3.74 1.67 10.27
C LEU A 115 -5.27 1.57 10.20
N MET A 116 -5.98 2.48 10.89
CA MET A 116 -7.43 2.36 11.03
C MET A 116 -8.19 2.59 9.72
N THR A 117 -7.68 3.49 8.88
CA THR A 117 -8.20 3.71 7.53
C THR A 117 -8.05 2.44 6.68
N ALA A 118 -6.86 1.84 6.64
CA ALA A 118 -6.61 0.60 5.92
C ALA A 118 -7.49 -0.57 6.44
N LEU A 119 -7.64 -0.69 7.77
CA LEU A 119 -8.49 -1.71 8.37
C LEU A 119 -9.95 -1.56 7.93
N ARG A 120 -10.52 -0.37 8.06
CA ARG A 120 -11.93 -0.10 7.74
C ARG A 120 -12.21 -0.32 6.25
N LEU A 121 -11.33 0.15 5.37
CA LEU A 121 -11.47 -0.05 3.94
C LEU A 121 -11.35 -1.54 3.57
N SER A 122 -10.35 -2.25 4.13
CA SER A 122 -10.17 -3.68 3.91
C SER A 122 -11.40 -4.49 4.34
N GLN A 123 -12.03 -4.13 5.47
CA GLN A 123 -13.27 -4.76 5.94
C GLN A 123 -14.45 -4.55 4.96
N GLN A 124 -14.61 -3.35 4.43
CA GLN A 124 -15.70 -3.05 3.48
C GLN A 124 -15.46 -3.74 2.13
N VAL A 125 -14.24 -3.68 1.61
CA VAL A 125 -13.88 -4.35 0.36
C VAL A 125 -14.00 -5.86 0.49
N ALA A 126 -13.51 -6.46 1.58
CA ALA A 126 -13.63 -7.90 1.82
C ALA A 126 -15.10 -8.37 1.84
N ARG A 127 -16.00 -7.63 2.50
CA ARG A 127 -17.45 -7.91 2.46
C ARG A 127 -18.00 -7.89 1.04
N ARG A 128 -17.54 -6.94 0.21
CA ARG A 128 -17.97 -6.88 -1.20
C ARG A 128 -17.41 -8.06 -1.98
N MET A 129 -16.12 -8.41 -1.82
CA MET A 129 -15.49 -9.56 -2.47
C MET A 129 -16.20 -10.87 -2.11
N ILE A 130 -16.58 -11.07 -0.85
CA ILE A 130 -17.36 -12.23 -0.40
C ILE A 130 -18.72 -12.24 -1.12
N LYS A 131 -19.47 -11.13 -1.06
CA LYS A 131 -20.80 -11.04 -1.68
C LYS A 131 -20.75 -11.30 -3.19
N GLN A 132 -19.76 -10.81 -3.91
CA GLN A 132 -19.64 -11.01 -5.35
C GLN A 132 -19.14 -12.41 -5.73
N SER A 133 -18.51 -13.14 -4.80
CA SER A 133 -18.09 -14.52 -4.99
C SER A 133 -19.17 -15.53 -4.62
N ASP A 134 -20.23 -15.10 -3.94
CA ASP A 134 -21.39 -15.94 -3.62
C ASP A 134 -22.09 -16.36 -4.92
N GLY A 135 -22.15 -17.67 -5.18
CA GLY A 135 -22.77 -18.21 -6.40
C GLY A 135 -21.84 -18.30 -7.62
N ARG A 136 -20.57 -17.89 -7.53
CA ARG A 136 -19.59 -18.22 -8.57
C ARG A 136 -19.18 -19.68 -8.44
N GLU A 137 -19.35 -20.45 -9.52
CA GLU A 137 -18.87 -21.82 -9.60
C GLU A 137 -17.33 -21.85 -9.65
N GLY A 138 -16.70 -22.72 -8.85
CA GLY A 138 -15.26 -22.96 -8.86
C GLY A 138 -14.50 -22.46 -7.63
N ASP A 139 -13.25 -22.96 -7.48
CA ASP A 139 -12.36 -22.69 -6.34
C ASP A 139 -11.37 -21.53 -6.57
N GLY A 140 -11.62 -20.70 -7.56
CA GLY A 140 -10.75 -19.57 -7.90
C GLY A 140 -10.68 -18.49 -6.79
N PRO A 141 -9.64 -17.65 -6.77
CA PRO A 141 -9.49 -16.59 -5.77
C PRO A 141 -10.65 -15.59 -5.84
N ALA A 142 -11.17 -15.18 -4.68
CA ALA A 142 -12.22 -14.18 -4.56
C ALA A 142 -11.67 -12.75 -4.50
N GLY A 143 -10.40 -12.59 -4.12
CA GLY A 143 -9.75 -11.29 -4.10
C GLY A 143 -8.36 -11.28 -3.48
N SER A 144 -7.67 -10.14 -3.61
CA SER A 144 -6.36 -9.89 -2.98
C SER A 144 -6.31 -8.50 -2.36
N ILE A 145 -5.89 -8.41 -1.10
CA ILE A 145 -5.68 -7.17 -0.37
C ILE A 145 -4.17 -7.03 -0.10
N ILE A 146 -3.59 -5.91 -0.50
CA ILE A 146 -2.18 -5.62 -0.34
C ILE A 146 -2.01 -4.34 0.48
N ASN A 147 -1.28 -4.43 1.59
CA ASN A 147 -0.99 -3.32 2.47
C ASN A 147 0.45 -2.83 2.27
N LEU A 148 0.66 -1.55 1.99
CA LEU A 148 2.00 -0.97 1.90
C LEU A 148 2.47 -0.57 3.29
N SER A 149 3.37 -1.39 3.87
CA SER A 149 4.04 -1.17 5.14
C SER A 149 5.43 -0.52 4.94
N SER A 150 6.25 -0.54 5.94
CA SER A 150 7.60 0.04 5.93
C SER A 150 8.55 -0.83 6.73
N ILE A 151 9.83 -0.82 6.36
CA ILE A 151 10.90 -1.39 7.21
C ILE A 151 10.98 -0.70 8.58
N ALA A 152 10.38 0.47 8.74
CA ALA A 152 10.24 1.13 10.04
C ALA A 152 9.40 0.33 11.05
N ALA A 153 8.65 -0.69 10.61
CA ALA A 153 7.99 -1.66 11.50
C ALA A 153 9.01 -2.52 12.29
N HIS A 154 10.23 -2.67 11.77
CA HIS A 154 11.29 -3.53 12.32
C HIS A 154 12.56 -2.76 12.69
N GLN A 155 12.83 -1.64 12.01
CA GLN A 155 13.98 -0.78 12.25
C GLN A 155 13.52 0.58 12.75
N THR A 156 13.73 0.85 14.03
CA THR A 156 13.18 2.02 14.71
C THR A 156 14.16 3.20 14.72
N ARG A 157 13.60 4.40 14.54
CA ARG A 157 14.21 5.68 14.89
C ARG A 157 13.31 6.38 15.92
N PRO A 158 13.85 7.05 16.92
CA PRO A 158 13.03 7.72 17.93
C PRO A 158 12.01 8.67 17.35
N GLU A 159 12.38 9.44 16.33
CA GLU A 159 11.54 10.42 15.65
C GLU A 159 10.38 9.78 14.84
N LEU A 160 10.50 8.48 14.55
CA LEU A 160 9.49 7.72 13.80
C LEU A 160 8.61 6.83 14.69
N LEU A 161 8.53 7.11 16.01
CA LEU A 161 7.77 6.29 16.96
C LEU A 161 6.35 5.97 16.46
N GLY A 162 5.55 6.98 16.18
CA GLY A 162 4.16 6.79 15.73
C GLY A 162 4.07 6.08 14.40
N TYR A 163 4.95 6.40 13.46
CA TYR A 163 5.01 5.75 12.15
C TYR A 163 5.40 4.27 12.25
N SER A 164 6.37 3.94 13.12
CA SER A 164 6.80 2.56 13.37
C SER A 164 5.69 1.73 14.02
N ILE A 165 4.99 2.29 15.03
CA ILE A 165 3.84 1.63 15.67
C ILE A 165 2.73 1.36 14.64
N ALA A 166 2.36 2.34 13.83
CA ALA A 166 1.32 2.19 12.83
C ALA A 166 1.69 1.13 11.77
N SER A 167 2.97 1.12 11.32
CA SER A 167 3.48 0.14 10.35
C SER A 167 3.50 -1.28 10.92
N ALA A 168 3.97 -1.46 12.16
CA ALA A 168 3.94 -2.76 12.84
C ALA A 168 2.51 -3.25 13.07
N GLY A 169 1.59 -2.34 13.46
CA GLY A 169 0.17 -2.62 13.57
C GLY A 169 -0.45 -3.07 12.24
N LEU A 170 -0.07 -2.43 11.13
CA LEU A 170 -0.55 -2.79 9.79
C LEU A 170 -0.09 -4.19 9.36
N GLU A 171 1.14 -4.58 9.69
CA GLU A 171 1.63 -5.93 9.44
C GLU A 171 0.89 -6.98 10.28
N GLN A 172 0.64 -6.70 11.56
CA GLN A 172 -0.14 -7.61 12.40
C GLN A 172 -1.60 -7.68 11.95
N MET A 173 -2.20 -6.57 11.53
CA MET A 173 -3.52 -6.54 10.90
C MET A 173 -3.55 -7.42 9.65
N THR A 174 -2.52 -7.34 8.81
CA THR A 174 -2.38 -8.19 7.61
C THR A 174 -2.46 -9.66 7.95
N ARG A 175 -1.67 -10.14 8.92
CA ARG A 175 -1.67 -11.55 9.35
C ARG A 175 -3.03 -11.98 9.91
N SER A 176 -3.64 -11.14 10.74
CA SER A 176 -4.94 -11.45 11.36
C SER A 176 -6.06 -11.51 10.32
N MET A 177 -6.09 -10.56 9.38
CA MET A 177 -7.08 -10.55 8.31
C MET A 177 -6.85 -11.68 7.30
N ALA A 178 -5.61 -12.07 7.04
CA ALA A 178 -5.30 -13.21 6.19
C ALA A 178 -5.95 -14.49 6.70
N LEU A 179 -5.84 -14.78 8.00
CA LEU A 179 -6.48 -15.93 8.63
C LEU A 179 -8.02 -15.85 8.60
N ALA A 180 -8.56 -14.66 8.88
CA ALA A 180 -10.02 -14.46 8.90
C ALA A 180 -10.65 -14.58 7.49
N LEU A 181 -9.93 -14.19 6.44
CA LEU A 181 -10.44 -14.13 5.08
C LEU A 181 -10.04 -15.33 4.19
N ALA A 182 -9.11 -16.16 4.63
CA ALA A 182 -8.69 -17.37 3.89
C ALA A 182 -9.86 -18.33 3.58
N PRO A 183 -10.83 -18.60 4.51
CA PRO A 183 -12.00 -19.42 4.19
C PRO A 183 -12.87 -18.85 3.07
N HIS A 184 -12.76 -17.55 2.81
CA HIS A 184 -13.46 -16.85 1.74
C HIS A 184 -12.62 -16.70 0.46
N ARG A 185 -11.46 -17.37 0.38
CA ARG A 185 -10.55 -17.32 -0.76
C ARG A 185 -10.02 -15.91 -1.08
N ILE A 186 -9.94 -15.06 -0.06
CA ILE A 186 -9.33 -13.71 -0.14
C ILE A 186 -7.98 -13.78 0.53
N ARG A 187 -6.94 -13.38 -0.19
CA ARG A 187 -5.57 -13.28 0.33
C ARG A 187 -5.31 -11.87 0.86
N VAL A 188 -4.56 -11.78 1.94
CA VAL A 188 -4.15 -10.49 2.52
C VAL A 188 -2.65 -10.55 2.79
N ASN A 189 -1.88 -9.68 2.14
CA ASN A 189 -0.43 -9.61 2.29
C ASN A 189 0.03 -8.16 2.47
N ALA A 190 1.27 -7.98 2.88
CA ALA A 190 1.89 -6.67 2.97
C ALA A 190 3.21 -6.61 2.18
N VAL A 191 3.61 -5.41 1.78
CA VAL A 191 4.96 -5.12 1.29
C VAL A 191 5.57 -4.11 2.25
N ALA A 192 6.58 -4.56 3.01
CA ALA A 192 7.42 -3.68 3.83
C ALA A 192 8.57 -3.17 2.96
N PHE A 193 8.61 -1.87 2.72
CA PHE A 193 9.64 -1.31 1.86
C PHE A 193 10.42 -0.20 2.53
N GLY A 194 11.62 0.02 2.04
CA GLY A 194 12.46 1.08 2.55
C GLY A 194 13.51 1.50 1.54
N SER A 195 13.55 2.84 1.42
CA SER A 195 14.20 3.69 0.45
C SER A 195 13.85 3.32 -0.99
N VAL A 196 12.65 3.76 -1.38
CA VAL A 196 12.18 3.82 -2.76
C VAL A 196 12.12 5.29 -3.16
N MET A 197 12.58 5.65 -4.35
CA MET A 197 12.62 7.01 -4.88
C MET A 197 11.21 7.53 -5.16
N SER A 198 10.45 7.76 -4.10
CA SER A 198 9.14 8.41 -4.15
C SER A 198 9.29 9.92 -4.31
N ALA A 199 8.20 10.62 -4.65
CA ALA A 199 8.20 12.07 -4.75
C ALA A 199 8.61 12.74 -3.42
N SER A 200 8.14 12.20 -2.27
CA SER A 200 8.51 12.71 -0.95
C SER A 200 10.00 12.50 -0.64
N LEU A 201 10.55 11.32 -0.91
CA LEU A 201 11.99 11.08 -0.69
C LEU A 201 12.84 11.96 -1.62
N LYS A 202 12.40 12.15 -2.87
CA LYS A 202 13.09 13.04 -3.82
C LYS A 202 13.12 14.48 -3.32
N SER A 203 12.02 14.98 -2.74
CA SER A 203 11.98 16.29 -2.08
C SER A 203 12.93 16.37 -0.90
N SER A 204 12.87 15.39 0.02
CA SER A 204 13.74 15.35 1.21
C SER A 204 15.23 15.30 0.87
N ILE A 205 15.61 14.51 -0.16
CA ILE A 205 17.00 14.49 -0.67
C ILE A 205 17.38 15.82 -1.33
N GLY A 206 16.42 16.55 -1.92
CA GLY A 206 16.65 17.90 -2.45
C GLY A 206 17.05 18.87 -1.35
N ASP A 207 16.41 18.78 -0.20
CA ASP A 207 16.69 19.61 0.98
C ASP A 207 17.94 19.11 1.77
N HIS A 208 18.23 17.80 1.70
CA HIS A 208 19.32 17.11 2.41
C HIS A 208 20.09 16.18 1.47
N PRO A 209 20.98 16.70 0.61
CA PRO A 209 21.69 15.89 -0.39
C PRO A 209 22.53 14.74 0.21
N GLU A 210 23.05 14.93 1.42
CA GLU A 210 23.84 13.94 2.18
C GLU A 210 23.05 12.67 2.51
N TRP A 211 21.71 12.75 2.61
CA TRP A 211 20.88 11.60 2.91
C TRP A 211 20.90 10.55 1.79
N ARG A 212 21.13 10.98 0.57
CA ARG A 212 21.24 10.05 -0.55
C ARG A 212 22.41 9.10 -0.38
N GLU A 213 23.60 9.66 -0.12
CA GLU A 213 24.81 8.90 0.06
C GLU A 213 24.71 7.98 1.30
N GLU A 214 24.13 8.47 2.40
CA GLU A 214 23.89 7.67 3.58
C GLU A 214 22.97 6.48 3.29
N ILE A 215 21.85 6.70 2.59
CA ILE A 215 20.92 5.64 2.23
C ILE A 215 21.59 4.60 1.33
N GLU A 216 22.30 5.04 0.29
CA GLU A 216 22.96 4.16 -0.67
C GLU A 216 24.08 3.35 -0.02
N THR A 217 24.88 3.97 0.85
CA THR A 217 25.98 3.30 1.59
C THR A 217 25.44 2.26 2.58
N ARG A 218 24.31 2.55 3.24
CA ARG A 218 23.67 1.65 4.22
C ARG A 218 22.68 0.67 3.59
N THR A 219 22.61 0.59 2.29
CA THR A 219 21.82 -0.42 1.57
C THR A 219 22.75 -1.39 0.88
N PRO A 220 22.73 -2.71 1.15
CA PRO A 220 23.64 -3.68 0.53
C PRO A 220 23.66 -3.67 -1.00
N MET A 221 22.56 -3.34 -1.64
CA MET A 221 22.48 -3.16 -3.09
C MET A 221 23.01 -1.81 -3.58
N HIS A 222 23.53 -0.95 -2.69
CA HIS A 222 24.18 0.34 -2.95
C HIS A 222 23.39 1.30 -3.85
N ARG A 223 22.07 1.30 -3.74
CA ARG A 223 21.18 2.21 -4.44
C ARG A 223 19.83 2.35 -3.77
N ILE A 224 19.10 3.37 -4.16
CA ILE A 224 17.68 3.54 -3.83
C ILE A 224 16.86 2.82 -4.91
N ALA A 225 15.84 2.08 -4.53
CA ALA A 225 14.97 1.39 -5.47
C ALA A 225 14.15 2.38 -6.31
N SER A 226 13.82 2.00 -7.53
CA SER A 226 12.83 2.70 -8.35
C SER A 226 11.40 2.37 -7.88
N PRO A 227 10.41 3.24 -8.13
CA PRO A 227 9.01 2.91 -7.86
C PRO A 227 8.55 1.63 -8.57
N THR A 228 9.04 1.36 -9.77
CA THR A 228 8.67 0.17 -10.57
C THR A 228 9.02 -1.14 -9.87
N GLU A 229 10.18 -1.22 -9.18
CA GLU A 229 10.60 -2.42 -8.46
C GLU A 229 9.65 -2.75 -7.31
N LEU A 230 9.07 -1.73 -6.67
CA LEU A 230 8.04 -1.93 -5.65
C LEU A 230 6.70 -2.34 -6.28
N VAL A 231 6.33 -1.70 -7.40
CA VAL A 231 5.08 -2.02 -8.11
C VAL A 231 5.07 -3.47 -8.59
N ASP A 232 6.19 -4.00 -9.05
CA ASP A 232 6.28 -5.40 -9.49
C ASP A 232 6.03 -6.38 -8.32
N ALA A 233 6.51 -6.09 -7.12
CA ALA A 233 6.21 -6.87 -5.91
C ALA A 233 4.70 -6.79 -5.55
N VAL A 234 4.11 -5.60 -5.62
CA VAL A 234 2.67 -5.39 -5.39
C VAL A 234 1.84 -6.17 -6.42
N GLN A 235 2.22 -6.14 -7.70
CA GLN A 235 1.52 -6.88 -8.74
C GLN A 235 1.65 -8.40 -8.56
N PHE A 236 2.82 -8.90 -8.17
CA PHE A 236 2.95 -10.32 -7.84
C PHE A 236 1.90 -10.73 -6.80
N LEU A 237 1.79 -9.97 -5.69
CA LEU A 237 0.82 -10.25 -4.64
C LEU A 237 -0.64 -10.04 -5.08
N ALA A 238 -0.91 -9.17 -6.04
CA ALA A 238 -2.23 -8.95 -6.62
C ALA A 238 -2.65 -10.09 -7.57
N SER A 239 -1.71 -10.76 -8.20
CA SER A 239 -1.93 -11.74 -9.26
C SER A 239 -2.18 -13.16 -8.76
N GLU A 240 -2.58 -14.05 -9.66
CA GLU A 240 -2.71 -15.49 -9.40
C GLU A 240 -1.37 -16.19 -9.13
N GLY A 241 -0.25 -15.57 -9.53
CA GLY A 241 1.10 -16.09 -9.24
C GLY A 241 1.42 -16.20 -7.75
N SER A 242 0.70 -15.46 -6.90
CA SER A 242 0.77 -15.55 -5.43
C SER A 242 -0.43 -16.30 -4.82
N GLY A 243 -1.07 -17.21 -5.58
CA GLY A 243 -2.31 -17.88 -5.18
C GLY A 243 -2.26 -18.67 -3.87
N PHE A 244 -1.06 -19.06 -3.40
CA PHE A 244 -0.85 -19.75 -2.12
C PHE A 244 -0.08 -18.89 -1.09
N VAL A 245 -0.01 -17.57 -1.31
CA VAL A 245 0.66 -16.60 -0.41
C VAL A 245 -0.41 -15.77 0.28
N THR A 246 -0.55 -15.91 1.60
CA THR A 246 -1.43 -15.08 2.44
C THR A 246 -0.84 -14.91 3.83
N GLY A 247 -0.95 -13.71 4.41
CA GLY A 247 -0.37 -13.35 5.69
C GLY A 247 1.12 -13.01 5.64
N ASP A 248 1.70 -12.98 4.45
CA ASP A 248 3.12 -12.66 4.27
C ASP A 248 3.37 -11.15 4.31
N VAL A 249 4.58 -10.80 4.77
CA VAL A 249 5.12 -9.44 4.74
C VAL A 249 6.40 -9.49 3.90
N MET A 250 6.24 -9.26 2.60
CA MET A 250 7.34 -9.25 1.66
C MET A 250 8.21 -8.00 1.86
N THR A 251 9.49 -8.17 2.16
CA THR A 251 10.43 -7.05 2.31
C THR A 251 11.06 -6.67 0.98
N VAL A 252 11.02 -5.38 0.64
CA VAL A 252 11.62 -4.79 -0.57
C VAL A 252 12.47 -3.58 -0.16
N ASP A 253 13.73 -3.83 0.21
CA ASP A 253 14.60 -2.81 0.82
C ASP A 253 16.08 -2.89 0.40
N GLY A 254 16.41 -3.72 -0.57
CA GLY A 254 17.78 -3.94 -1.03
C GLY A 254 18.70 -4.56 0.03
N GLY A 255 18.12 -5.25 1.02
CA GLY A 255 18.82 -5.91 2.13
C GLY A 255 19.10 -5.01 3.32
N ARG A 256 18.58 -3.78 3.33
CA ARG A 256 18.89 -2.79 4.38
C ARG A 256 18.50 -3.26 5.79
N SER A 257 17.38 -3.94 5.94
CA SER A 257 16.91 -4.45 7.23
C SER A 257 17.69 -5.67 7.75
N LEU A 258 18.58 -6.26 6.93
CA LEU A 258 19.40 -7.41 7.29
C LEU A 258 20.77 -7.01 7.86
N LEU A 259 21.15 -5.74 7.76
CA LEU A 259 22.46 -5.29 8.22
C LEU A 259 22.55 -5.29 9.75
N ASP A 260 23.60 -5.95 10.27
CA ASP A 260 24.04 -5.76 11.63
C ASP A 260 24.70 -4.37 11.74
N PRO A 261 24.29 -3.53 12.71
CA PRO A 261 24.95 -2.25 12.95
C PRO A 261 26.41 -2.39 13.42
N VAL A 262 26.81 -3.59 13.91
CA VAL A 262 28.17 -3.91 14.37
C VAL A 262 28.93 -4.59 13.24
N SER A 263 29.97 -3.94 12.74
CA SER A 263 30.79 -4.46 11.64
C SER A 263 31.82 -5.53 12.07
N ALA A 264 32.07 -5.70 13.36
CA ALA A 264 33.01 -6.67 13.86
C ALA A 264 32.38 -8.08 13.93
N PRO A 265 33.01 -9.14 13.37
CA PRO A 265 32.52 -10.53 13.47
C PRO A 265 32.82 -11.08 14.88
N ALA A 266 32.19 -10.53 15.91
CA ALA A 266 32.48 -10.78 17.33
C ALA A 266 31.32 -11.52 18.04
N HIS A 267 30.61 -12.41 17.35
CA HIS A 267 29.54 -13.23 17.96
C HIS A 267 30.04 -14.58 18.42
#